data_2de793c52e81bb5fdf52e1ef155d3ddc
#
_entry.id   2de793c52e81bb5fdf52e1ef155d3ddc
#
_cell.length_a   1.000
_cell.length_b   1.000
_cell.length_c   1.000
_cell.angle_alpha   90.00
_cell.angle_beta   90.00
_cell.angle_gamma   90.00
#
_symmetry.space_group_name_H-M   'P 1'
#
loop_
_entity.id
_entity.type
_entity.pdbx_description
1 polymer ?
#
loop_
_entity_poly.entity_id
_entity_poly.type
_entity_poly.pdbx_seq_one_letter_code
_entity_poly.pdbx_strand_id
1 'polypeptide(L)'
;MGLLPYKQRCFNINEAHLDDEVMTSCFRILYTHFNKLGINWGPAFSSLIGIVRNDGYLSWANNLCIYILKEDEERFKDELWAIIADGFEVIRYERRGLYYLRKDKQYIKIFILRKIASNVRHTGGSDFIFEQYLQDTTKWEFRGMIMFLQS
;
A
#
# COMPACT_ATOMS: atom_id res chain seq x y z
N MET A 1 -0.68 -3.72 -23.33
CA MET A 1 -0.52 -4.30 -21.99
C MET A 1 0.94 -4.51 -21.70
N GLY A 2 1.45 -3.90 -20.65
CA GLY A 2 2.85 -4.00 -20.29
C GLY A 2 3.17 -5.24 -19.48
N LEU A 3 4.43 -5.64 -19.50
CA LEU A 3 4.94 -6.67 -18.62
C LEU A 3 4.98 -6.12 -17.19
N LEU A 4 4.68 -6.97 -16.21
CA LEU A 4 4.80 -6.60 -14.81
C LEU A 4 6.27 -6.72 -14.40
N PRO A 5 6.92 -5.63 -13.95
CA PRO A 5 8.35 -5.64 -13.67
C PRO A 5 8.65 -6.20 -12.28
N TYR A 6 8.36 -7.47 -12.06
CA TYR A 6 8.64 -8.07 -10.77
C TYR A 6 9.59 -9.26 -10.91
N LYS A 7 10.30 -9.51 -9.81
CA LYS A 7 11.21 -10.64 -9.72
C LYS A 7 10.91 -11.38 -8.44
N GLN A 8 10.28 -12.55 -8.58
CA GLN A 8 9.90 -13.39 -7.45
C GLN A 8 11.15 -13.79 -6.66
N ARG A 9 11.13 -13.56 -5.36
CA ARG A 9 12.20 -13.92 -4.46
C ARG A 9 11.67 -14.70 -3.26
N CYS A 10 12.47 -15.60 -2.75
CA CYS A 10 12.22 -16.19 -1.44
C CYS A 10 12.59 -15.16 -0.38
N PHE A 11 11.65 -14.84 0.49
CA PHE A 11 11.89 -13.96 1.62
C PHE A 11 10.97 -14.34 2.76
N ASN A 12 11.40 -14.06 3.98
CA ASN A 12 10.59 -14.28 5.17
C ASN A 12 10.26 -12.94 5.78
N ILE A 13 9.04 -12.46 5.55
CA ILE A 13 8.61 -11.16 6.04
C ILE A 13 8.56 -11.10 7.57
N ASN A 14 8.43 -12.25 8.24
CA ASN A 14 8.45 -12.29 9.70
C ASN A 14 9.83 -11.98 10.29
N GLU A 15 10.89 -12.07 9.48
CA GLU A 15 12.23 -11.66 9.85
C GLU A 15 12.53 -10.21 9.52
N ALA A 16 11.61 -9.54 8.82
CA ALA A 16 11.78 -8.14 8.46
C ALA A 16 11.71 -7.26 9.70
N HIS A 17 12.50 -6.20 9.69
CA HIS A 17 12.52 -5.22 10.76
C HIS A 17 12.12 -3.87 10.17
N LEU A 18 11.03 -3.29 10.69
CA LEU A 18 10.58 -1.98 10.25
C LEU A 18 11.39 -0.90 10.95
N ASP A 19 12.12 -0.12 10.16
CA ASP A 19 12.82 1.06 10.65
C ASP A 19 11.95 2.28 10.37
N ASP A 20 11.58 3.02 11.41
CA ASP A 20 10.61 4.10 11.31
C ASP A 20 11.02 5.17 10.29
N GLU A 21 12.25 5.67 10.37
CA GLU A 21 12.70 6.74 9.47
C GLU A 21 12.83 6.25 8.04
N VAL A 22 13.40 5.06 7.84
CA VAL A 22 13.59 4.47 6.52
C VAL A 22 12.26 4.16 5.88
N MET A 23 11.32 3.56 6.64
CA MET A 23 9.99 3.28 6.13
C MET A 23 9.26 4.55 5.75
N THR A 24 9.37 5.61 6.55
CA THR A 24 8.71 6.89 6.24
C THR A 24 9.28 7.49 4.95
N SER A 25 10.58 7.37 4.73
CA SER A 25 11.19 7.80 3.47
C SER A 25 10.63 7.01 2.27
N CYS A 26 10.51 5.70 2.42
CA CYS A 26 9.92 4.85 1.37
C CYS A 26 8.45 5.21 1.13
N PHE A 27 7.69 5.39 2.20
CA PHE A 27 6.28 5.77 2.11
C PHE A 27 6.12 7.11 1.38
N ARG A 28 6.99 8.07 1.65
CA ARG A 28 6.93 9.40 1.03
C ARG A 28 7.14 9.31 -0.48
N ILE A 29 8.01 8.43 -0.94
CA ILE A 29 8.23 8.22 -2.39
C ILE A 29 6.93 7.69 -3.01
N LEU A 30 6.31 6.67 -2.42
CA LEU A 30 5.05 6.13 -2.93
C LEU A 30 3.92 7.17 -2.87
N TYR A 31 3.86 7.93 -1.79
CA TYR A 31 2.91 9.03 -1.63
C TYR A 31 2.97 9.99 -2.82
N THR A 32 4.17 10.38 -3.22
CA THR A 32 4.38 11.29 -4.35
C THR A 32 3.87 10.66 -5.66
N HIS A 33 4.18 9.39 -5.90
CA HIS A 33 3.69 8.69 -7.10
C HIS A 33 2.17 8.59 -7.12
N PHE A 34 1.57 8.19 -6.01
CA PHE A 34 0.13 7.97 -5.96
C PHE A 34 -0.66 9.27 -6.13
N ASN A 35 -0.17 10.36 -5.55
CA ASN A 35 -0.82 11.66 -5.70
C ASN A 35 -0.68 12.21 -7.12
N LYS A 36 0.46 11.97 -7.75
CA LYS A 36 0.64 12.33 -9.17
C LYS A 36 -0.36 11.61 -10.05
N LEU A 37 -0.65 10.36 -9.75
CA LEU A 37 -1.61 9.56 -10.52
C LEU A 37 -3.07 9.92 -10.21
N GLY A 38 -3.33 10.55 -9.08
CA GLY A 38 -4.70 10.85 -8.65
C GLY A 38 -5.53 9.61 -8.36
N ILE A 39 -4.90 8.53 -7.94
CA ILE A 39 -5.60 7.27 -7.64
C ILE A 39 -6.17 7.27 -6.23
N ASN A 40 -7.14 6.40 -5.98
CA ASN A 40 -7.71 6.20 -4.65
C ASN A 40 -6.85 5.19 -3.89
N TRP A 41 -6.19 5.67 -2.85
CA TRP A 41 -5.26 4.87 -2.06
C TRP A 41 -5.28 5.33 -0.60
N GLY A 42 -4.73 4.53 0.27
CA GLY A 42 -4.54 4.91 1.65
C GLY A 42 -3.86 3.80 2.45
N PRO A 43 -3.45 4.11 3.69
CA PRO A 43 -2.96 3.07 4.58
C PRO A 43 -4.08 2.12 4.94
N ALA A 44 -3.73 0.86 5.18
CA ALA A 44 -4.70 -0.20 5.44
C ALA A 44 -4.32 -1.00 6.68
N PHE A 45 -5.32 -1.61 7.31
CA PHE A 45 -5.15 -2.57 8.40
C PHE A 45 -4.27 -2.01 9.54
N SER A 46 -3.22 -2.73 9.93
CA SER A 46 -2.36 -2.32 11.03
C SER A 46 -1.66 -0.99 10.79
N SER A 47 -1.39 -0.64 9.55
CA SER A 47 -0.76 0.63 9.21
C SER A 47 -1.71 1.80 9.47
N LEU A 48 -3.00 1.64 9.16
CA LEU A 48 -4.01 2.64 9.47
C LEU A 48 -4.12 2.84 10.98
N ILE A 49 -4.18 1.75 11.72
CA ILE A 49 -4.26 1.81 13.19
C ILE A 49 -3.05 2.54 13.78
N GLY A 50 -1.86 2.21 13.31
CA GLY A 50 -0.63 2.85 13.80
C GLY A 50 -0.60 4.34 13.54
N ILE A 51 -0.99 4.77 12.34
CA ILE A 51 -1.01 6.19 11.98
C ILE A 51 -2.00 6.95 12.86
N VAL A 52 -3.21 6.42 13.05
CA VAL A 52 -4.26 7.11 13.79
C VAL A 52 -4.00 7.12 15.30
N ARG A 53 -3.56 6.00 15.86
CA ARG A 53 -3.37 5.86 17.30
C ARG A 53 -2.00 6.31 17.81
N ASN A 54 -0.94 6.01 17.06
CA ASN A 54 0.42 6.19 17.53
C ASN A 54 1.19 7.26 16.76
N ASP A 55 0.56 7.88 15.76
CA ASP A 55 1.26 8.80 14.84
C ASP A 55 2.52 8.16 14.28
N GLY A 56 2.42 6.87 13.94
CA GLY A 56 3.55 6.09 13.46
C GLY A 56 3.14 4.67 13.13
N TYR A 57 4.11 3.79 13.21
CA TYR A 57 3.89 2.36 12.94
C TYR A 57 3.74 1.61 14.26
N LEU A 58 2.97 0.54 14.24
CA LEU A 58 2.81 -0.30 15.42
C LEU A 58 4.17 -0.96 15.76
N SER A 59 4.45 -1.14 17.05
CA SER A 59 5.75 -1.62 17.51
C SER A 59 6.09 -3.03 17.00
N TRP A 60 5.07 -3.84 16.71
CA TRP A 60 5.26 -5.19 16.17
C TRP A 60 5.15 -5.25 14.65
N ALA A 61 4.93 -4.12 13.97
CA ALA A 61 4.78 -4.11 12.53
C ALA A 61 6.12 -4.40 11.85
N ASN A 62 6.09 -5.20 10.80
CA ASN A 62 7.27 -5.52 9.99
C ASN A 62 7.11 -5.08 8.55
N ASN A 63 5.98 -4.45 8.21
CA ASN A 63 5.71 -3.95 6.87
C ASN A 63 4.67 -2.82 6.93
N LEU A 64 4.58 -2.06 5.84
CA LEU A 64 3.54 -1.07 5.63
C LEU A 64 2.49 -1.68 4.71
N CYS A 65 1.22 -1.50 5.07
CA CYS A 65 0.10 -1.97 4.24
C CYS A 65 -0.61 -0.77 3.63
N ILE A 66 -0.81 -0.80 2.32
CA ILE A 66 -1.51 0.24 1.55
C ILE A 66 -2.58 -0.44 0.71
N TYR A 67 -3.74 0.21 0.54
CA TYR A 67 -4.74 -0.25 -0.41
C TYR A 67 -4.78 0.66 -1.63
N ILE A 68 -5.15 0.08 -2.77
CA ILE A 68 -5.46 0.79 -4.00
C ILE A 68 -6.76 0.14 -4.53
N LEU A 69 -7.70 0.95 -5.02
CA LEU A 69 -8.92 0.40 -5.58
C LEU A 69 -8.65 -0.28 -6.92
N LYS A 70 -9.38 -1.34 -7.20
CA LYS A 70 -9.22 -2.14 -8.44
C LYS A 70 -9.31 -1.27 -9.70
N GLU A 71 -10.15 -0.26 -9.68
CA GLU A 71 -10.34 0.66 -10.80
C GLU A 71 -9.04 1.40 -11.17
N ASP A 72 -8.12 1.53 -10.23
CA ASP A 72 -6.87 2.27 -10.41
C ASP A 72 -5.67 1.35 -10.62
N GLU A 73 -5.87 0.04 -10.62
CA GLU A 73 -4.76 -0.92 -10.67
C GLU A 73 -3.91 -0.79 -11.92
N GLU A 74 -4.53 -0.59 -13.10
CA GLU A 74 -3.76 -0.47 -14.34
C GLU A 74 -2.85 0.75 -14.33
N ARG A 75 -3.33 1.88 -13.80
CA ARG A 75 -2.49 3.08 -13.68
C ARG A 75 -1.35 2.85 -12.70
N PHE A 76 -1.60 2.12 -11.62
CA PHE A 76 -0.56 1.74 -10.67
C PHE A 76 0.48 0.83 -11.35
N LYS A 77 0.05 -0.17 -12.11
CA LYS A 77 0.97 -1.06 -12.83
C LYS A 77 1.88 -0.29 -13.78
N ASP A 78 1.32 0.66 -14.52
CA ASP A 78 2.10 1.47 -15.44
C ASP A 78 3.13 2.32 -14.72
N GLU A 79 2.81 2.77 -13.50
CA GLU A 79 3.73 3.58 -12.70
C GLU A 79 4.80 2.74 -12.01
N LEU A 80 4.67 1.42 -11.95
CA LEU A 80 5.66 0.56 -11.30
C LEU A 80 7.07 0.74 -11.88
N TRP A 81 7.18 1.01 -13.18
CA TRP A 81 8.48 1.25 -13.80
C TRP A 81 9.17 2.47 -13.19
N ALA A 82 8.41 3.55 -12.95
CA ALA A 82 8.93 4.75 -12.32
C ALA A 82 9.23 4.51 -10.83
N ILE A 83 8.40 3.73 -10.15
CA ILE A 83 8.62 3.36 -8.75
C ILE A 83 9.91 2.56 -8.61
N ILE A 84 10.16 1.63 -9.53
CA ILE A 84 11.40 0.84 -9.56
C ILE A 84 12.60 1.75 -9.82
N ALA A 85 12.45 2.74 -10.69
CA ALA A 85 13.51 3.70 -10.95
C ALA A 85 13.90 4.49 -9.69
N ASP A 86 12.98 4.63 -8.73
CA ASP A 86 13.25 5.29 -7.45
C ASP A 86 13.82 4.32 -6.39
N GLY A 87 14.21 3.11 -6.79
CA GLY A 87 14.92 2.18 -5.93
C GLY A 87 14.09 1.06 -5.33
N PHE A 88 12.82 0.95 -5.71
CA PHE A 88 11.98 -0.17 -5.25
C PHE A 88 12.19 -1.41 -6.10
N GLU A 89 11.94 -2.55 -5.48
CA GLU A 89 11.81 -3.83 -6.17
C GLU A 89 10.40 -4.35 -5.97
N VAL A 90 9.81 -4.96 -7.00
CA VAL A 90 8.58 -5.73 -6.88
C VAL A 90 9.02 -7.18 -6.69
N ILE A 91 8.96 -7.68 -5.47
CA ILE A 91 9.51 -8.99 -5.13
C ILE A 91 8.48 -10.10 -5.18
N ARG A 92 7.19 -9.76 -5.21
CA ARG A 92 6.11 -10.73 -5.32
C ARG A 92 4.86 -10.06 -5.86
N TYR A 93 4.15 -10.80 -6.69
CA TYR A 93 2.85 -10.41 -7.22
C TYR A 93 1.90 -11.61 -7.13
N GLU A 94 0.71 -11.38 -6.61
CA GLU A 94 -0.35 -12.40 -6.57
C GLU A 94 -1.53 -11.91 -7.39
N ARG A 95 -2.03 -12.76 -8.26
CA ARG A 95 -3.12 -12.41 -9.20
C ARG A 95 -4.41 -11.97 -8.49
N ARG A 96 -4.59 -12.38 -7.24
CA ARG A 96 -5.72 -11.95 -6.42
C ARG A 96 -5.67 -10.46 -6.09
N GLY A 97 -4.57 -9.78 -6.40
CA GLY A 97 -4.41 -8.35 -6.19
C GLY A 97 -3.53 -8.00 -5.00
N LEU A 98 -2.31 -8.53 -4.99
CA LEU A 98 -1.35 -8.23 -3.93
C LEU A 98 0.02 -8.04 -4.55
N TYR A 99 0.65 -6.93 -4.20
CA TYR A 99 2.00 -6.60 -4.61
C TYR A 99 2.87 -6.44 -3.37
N TYR A 100 4.04 -7.09 -3.36
CA TYR A 100 5.05 -6.88 -2.33
C TYR A 100 6.16 -6.04 -2.91
N LEU A 101 6.35 -4.86 -2.36
CA LEU A 101 7.45 -3.98 -2.73
C LEU A 101 8.52 -4.00 -1.64
N ARG A 102 9.75 -3.78 -2.05
CA ARG A 102 10.88 -3.72 -1.11
C ARG A 102 11.82 -2.59 -1.50
N LYS A 103 12.26 -1.82 -0.52
CA LYS A 103 13.30 -0.80 -0.66
C LYS A 103 14.00 -0.63 0.67
N ASP A 104 15.34 -0.57 0.64
CA ASP A 104 16.16 -0.36 1.84
C ASP A 104 15.78 -1.29 2.99
N LYS A 105 15.55 -2.57 2.67
CA LYS A 105 15.14 -3.63 3.60
C LYS A 105 13.76 -3.43 4.21
N GLN A 106 12.98 -2.48 3.69
CA GLN A 106 11.61 -2.26 4.14
C GLN A 106 10.65 -2.93 3.17
N TYR A 107 9.57 -3.51 3.71
CA TYR A 107 8.57 -4.23 2.93
C TYR A 107 7.25 -3.49 2.96
N ILE A 108 6.65 -3.35 1.79
CA ILE A 108 5.36 -2.65 1.63
C ILE A 108 4.42 -3.58 0.86
N LYS A 109 3.26 -3.83 1.44
CA LYS A 109 2.21 -4.62 0.78
C LYS A 109 1.18 -3.67 0.19
N ILE A 110 0.91 -3.84 -1.09
CA ILE A 110 -0.13 -3.09 -1.79
C ILE A 110 -1.29 -4.06 -2.05
N PHE A 111 -2.42 -3.80 -1.41
CA PHE A 111 -3.64 -4.61 -1.58
C PHE A 111 -4.55 -3.94 -2.59
N ILE A 112 -4.96 -4.69 -3.59
CA ILE A 112 -5.91 -4.20 -4.59
C ILE A 112 -7.32 -4.60 -4.11
N LEU A 113 -8.14 -3.62 -3.80
CA LEU A 113 -9.48 -3.85 -3.29
C LEU A 113 -10.47 -3.90 -4.45
N ARG A 114 -11.04 -5.08 -4.69
CA ARG A 114 -12.04 -5.29 -5.73
C ARG A 114 -13.44 -5.38 -5.14
N LYS A 115 -14.41 -4.88 -5.90
CA LYS A 115 -15.80 -4.90 -5.51
C LYS A 115 -16.38 -6.30 -5.68
N ILE A 116 -16.95 -6.87 -4.63
CA ILE A 116 -17.62 -8.18 -4.68
C ILE A 116 -19.12 -8.07 -4.59
N ALA A 117 -19.60 -6.90 -4.10
CA ALA A 117 -21.01 -6.57 -4.02
C ALA A 117 -21.12 -5.06 -4.10
N SER A 118 -22.34 -4.50 -4.15
CA SER A 118 -22.52 -3.07 -4.36
C SER A 118 -21.88 -2.21 -3.25
N ASN A 119 -21.68 -2.76 -2.08
CA ASN A 119 -21.19 -2.02 -0.91
C ASN A 119 -20.00 -2.67 -0.20
N VAL A 120 -19.38 -3.70 -0.79
CA VAL A 120 -18.28 -4.43 -0.16
C VAL A 120 -17.13 -4.63 -1.13
N ARG A 121 -15.90 -4.40 -0.65
CA ARG A 121 -14.67 -4.70 -1.37
C ARG A 121 -13.81 -5.64 -0.55
N HIS A 122 -12.97 -6.43 -1.22
CA HIS A 122 -12.03 -7.32 -0.53
C HIS A 122 -10.69 -7.42 -1.27
N THR A 123 -9.73 -7.98 -0.56
CA THR A 123 -8.34 -8.09 -1.02
C THR A 123 -8.08 -9.32 -1.91
N GLY A 124 -9.11 -10.13 -2.15
CA GLY A 124 -8.94 -11.44 -2.79
C GLY A 124 -8.64 -12.56 -1.79
N GLY A 125 -8.41 -12.21 -0.53
CA GLY A 125 -8.28 -13.16 0.58
C GLY A 125 -9.53 -13.18 1.44
N SER A 126 -9.35 -13.24 2.76
CA SER A 126 -10.46 -13.27 3.72
C SER A 126 -10.87 -11.89 4.22
N ASP A 127 -10.05 -10.86 3.97
CA ASP A 127 -10.31 -9.51 4.47
C ASP A 127 -11.19 -8.74 3.50
N PHE A 128 -12.16 -7.98 4.04
CA PHE A 128 -12.99 -7.12 3.21
C PHE A 128 -13.34 -5.84 3.97
N ILE A 129 -13.69 -4.80 3.20
CA ILE A 129 -13.97 -3.46 3.71
C ILE A 129 -15.28 -3.00 3.08
N PHE A 130 -16.16 -2.42 3.87
CA PHE A 130 -17.39 -1.83 3.35
C PHE A 130 -17.05 -0.58 2.55
N GLU A 131 -17.71 -0.44 1.38
CA GLU A 131 -17.48 0.67 0.47
C GLU A 131 -17.64 2.04 1.14
N GLN A 132 -18.60 2.16 2.07
CA GLN A 132 -18.84 3.43 2.78
C GLN A 132 -17.60 3.93 3.53
N TYR A 133 -16.76 3.03 4.07
CA TYR A 133 -15.56 3.43 4.79
C TYR A 133 -14.48 3.97 3.85
N LEU A 134 -14.55 3.60 2.58
CA LEU A 134 -13.63 4.10 1.57
C LEU A 134 -14.10 5.42 0.97
N GLN A 135 -15.41 5.71 1.02
CA GLN A 135 -15.99 6.94 0.54
C GLN A 135 -16.04 8.03 1.62
N ASP A 136 -16.34 7.65 2.85
CA ASP A 136 -16.36 8.55 4.02
C ASP A 136 -14.97 8.63 4.62
N THR A 137 -14.07 9.34 3.93
CA THR A 137 -12.69 9.46 4.40
C THR A 137 -12.49 10.73 5.20
N THR A 138 -11.54 10.70 6.11
CA THR A 138 -11.11 11.84 6.91
C THR A 138 -9.74 12.30 6.44
N LYS A 139 -9.60 13.59 6.20
CA LYS A 139 -8.31 14.17 5.85
C LYS A 139 -7.39 14.11 7.07
N TRP A 140 -6.19 13.62 6.87
CA TRP A 140 -5.22 13.39 7.94
C TRP A 140 -3.82 13.78 7.47
N GLU A 141 -3.08 14.43 8.34
CA GLU A 141 -1.67 14.71 8.08
C GLU A 141 -0.80 13.74 8.88
N PHE A 142 0.09 13.05 8.19
CA PHE A 142 1.06 12.15 8.79
C PHE A 142 2.45 12.53 8.27
N ARG A 143 3.26 13.12 9.14
CA ARG A 143 4.65 13.48 8.85
C ARG A 143 4.81 14.28 7.54
N GLY A 144 3.93 15.27 7.36
CA GLY A 144 3.93 16.13 6.18
C GLY A 144 3.21 15.55 4.97
N MET A 145 2.71 14.33 5.05
CA MET A 145 1.92 13.72 3.98
C MET A 145 0.44 13.88 4.30
N ILE A 146 -0.31 14.42 3.35
CA ILE A 146 -1.75 14.60 3.51
C ILE A 146 -2.44 13.45 2.79
N MET A 147 -3.23 12.69 3.54
CA MET A 147 -3.93 11.53 3.02
C MET A 147 -5.36 11.50 3.52
N PHE A 148 -6.19 10.70 2.87
CA PHE A 148 -7.58 10.54 3.26
C PHE A 148 -7.74 9.14 3.84
N LEU A 149 -8.04 9.08 5.14
CA LEU A 149 -8.12 7.82 5.87
C LEU A 149 -9.56 7.32 5.89
N GLN A 150 -9.73 6.03 5.73
CA GLN A 150 -11.03 5.40 5.86
C GLN A 150 -11.54 5.49 7.31
N SER A 151 -12.85 5.57 7.42
CA SER A 151 -13.51 5.66 8.72
C SER A 151 -13.37 4.37 9.52
#